data_f3a8af0893fb0ecd49b9f3461ca605fe
#
_entry.id   f3a8af0893fb0ecd49b9f3461ca605fe
#
_cell.length_a   1.000
_cell.length_b   1.000
_cell.length_c   1.000
_cell.angle_alpha   90.00
_cell.angle_beta   90.00
_cell.angle_gamma   90.00
#
_symmetry.space_group_name_H-M   'P 1'
#
loop_
_entity.id
_entity.type
_entity.pdbx_description
1 polymer ?
#
loop_
_entity_poly.entity_id
_entity_poly.type
_entity_poly.pdbx_seq_one_letter_code
_entity_poly.pdbx_strand_id
1 'polypeptide(L)'
;MFSGLEFMDANALLEKIKKKIEEFNANDVAREGCEPSLHPSAILIPLVVINGELKIIFTRRSSALERHQGQVSFPGGLVELGDKSPIETALRETCEEINIRYSQIEVLGALHTYKSQSGYCIFPVVGFI
;
A
#
# COMPACT_ATOMS: atom_id res chain seq x y z
N MET A 1 -33.08 -4.14 5.40
CA MET A 1 -32.86 -2.81 5.99
C MET A 1 -31.75 -2.89 7.03
N PHE A 2 -30.74 -2.09 6.91
CA PHE A 2 -29.58 -2.11 7.80
C PHE A 2 -29.78 -1.19 9.00
N SER A 3 -30.78 -1.51 9.82
CA SER A 3 -31.02 -0.77 11.05
C SER A 3 -29.86 -1.00 12.01
N GLY A 4 -29.21 0.05 12.47
CA GLY A 4 -28.05 0.00 13.36
C GLY A 4 -26.68 0.14 12.69
N LEU A 5 -26.63 0.26 11.35
CA LEU A 5 -25.42 0.66 10.66
C LEU A 5 -25.28 2.19 10.72
N GLU A 6 -24.32 2.63 11.51
CA GLU A 6 -23.90 4.02 11.45
C GLU A 6 -22.98 4.20 10.24
N PHE A 7 -23.38 5.06 9.31
CA PHE A 7 -22.51 5.46 8.23
C PHE A 7 -21.52 6.48 8.74
N MET A 8 -20.25 6.06 8.88
CA MET A 8 -19.17 6.99 9.17
C MET A 8 -18.88 7.80 7.91
N ASP A 9 -18.66 9.11 8.03
CA ASP A 9 -18.13 9.87 6.91
C ASP A 9 -16.69 9.44 6.61
N ALA A 10 -16.20 9.79 5.42
CA ALA A 10 -14.88 9.37 4.96
C ALA A 10 -13.76 9.83 5.87
N ASN A 11 -13.86 11.04 6.44
CA ASN A 11 -12.84 11.58 7.33
C ASN A 11 -12.80 10.82 8.65
N ALA A 12 -13.97 10.51 9.23
CA ALA A 12 -14.05 9.74 10.45
C ALA A 12 -13.48 8.33 10.27
N LEU A 13 -13.78 7.70 9.14
CA LEU A 13 -13.24 6.39 8.80
C LEU A 13 -11.72 6.44 8.61
N LEU A 14 -11.21 7.45 7.92
CA LEU A 14 -9.78 7.66 7.71
C LEU A 14 -9.05 7.83 9.05
N GLU A 15 -9.57 8.65 9.95
CA GLU A 15 -8.97 8.84 11.28
C GLU A 15 -8.97 7.54 12.08
N LYS A 16 -10.02 6.73 11.98
CA LYS A 16 -10.07 5.42 12.62
C LYS A 16 -9.01 4.47 12.06
N ILE A 17 -8.81 4.47 10.74
CA ILE A 17 -7.78 3.68 10.09
C ILE A 17 -6.39 4.13 10.52
N LYS A 18 -6.12 5.43 10.54
CA LYS A 18 -4.85 6.00 11.02
C LYS A 18 -4.54 5.52 12.43
N LYS A 19 -5.50 5.62 13.33
CA LYS A 19 -5.34 5.20 14.72
C LYS A 19 -5.03 3.72 14.84
N LYS A 20 -5.71 2.87 14.08
CA LYS A 20 -5.46 1.43 14.07
C LYS A 20 -4.07 1.08 13.56
N ILE A 21 -3.61 1.78 12.53
CA ILE A 21 -2.26 1.58 11.98
C ILE A 21 -1.20 2.02 12.98
N GLU A 22 -1.40 3.16 13.65
CA GLU A 22 -0.49 3.63 14.70
C GLU A 22 -0.38 2.63 15.85
N GLU A 23 -1.51 2.12 16.33
CA GLU A 23 -1.55 1.08 17.38
C GLU A 23 -0.83 -0.19 16.93
N PHE A 24 -1.05 -0.62 15.70
CA PHE A 24 -0.40 -1.78 15.10
C PHE A 24 1.12 -1.58 15.03
N ASN A 25 1.57 -0.43 14.54
CA ASN A 25 3.01 -0.15 14.39
C ASN A 25 3.70 0.03 15.73
N ALA A 26 3.01 0.52 16.76
CA ALA A 26 3.55 0.65 18.10
C ALA A 26 3.74 -0.71 18.79
N ASN A 27 2.89 -1.67 18.51
CA ASN A 27 2.89 -2.99 19.11
C ASN A 27 3.66 -4.03 18.29
N ASP A 28 3.96 -3.74 17.04
CA ASP A 28 4.70 -4.64 16.16
C ASP A 28 6.20 -4.51 16.43
N VAL A 29 6.65 -5.32 17.35
CA VAL A 29 8.06 -5.33 17.78
C VAL A 29 8.97 -6.05 16.78
N ALA A 30 8.41 -6.80 15.85
CA ALA A 30 9.18 -7.61 14.93
C ALA A 30 8.73 -7.38 13.49
N ARG A 31 9.24 -6.35 12.88
CA ARG A 31 9.28 -6.32 11.42
C ARG A 31 10.31 -7.37 10.99
N GLU A 32 9.83 -8.57 10.77
CA GLU A 32 10.68 -9.61 10.24
C GLU A 32 11.25 -9.14 8.91
N GLY A 33 12.57 -9.12 8.80
CA GLY A 33 13.25 -8.90 7.54
C GLY A 33 12.93 -10.01 6.56
N CYS A 34 13.18 -9.76 5.28
CA CYS A 34 13.02 -10.80 4.26
C CYS A 34 14.07 -11.89 4.41
N GLU A 35 13.66 -13.13 4.19
CA GLU A 35 14.61 -14.22 4.00
C GLU A 35 15.50 -13.91 2.79
N PRO A 36 16.82 -14.26 2.87
CA PRO A 36 17.75 -13.96 1.77
C PRO A 36 17.37 -14.57 0.42
N SER A 37 16.59 -15.64 0.42
CA SER A 37 16.13 -16.31 -0.79
C SER A 37 14.98 -15.59 -1.50
N LEU A 38 14.35 -14.61 -0.85
CA LEU A 38 13.20 -13.88 -1.39
C LEU A 38 13.62 -12.53 -1.97
N HIS A 39 12.93 -12.12 -3.03
CA HIS A 39 13.14 -10.81 -3.64
C HIS A 39 12.33 -9.75 -2.89
N PRO A 40 12.99 -8.75 -2.26
CA PRO A 40 12.28 -7.70 -1.55
C PRO A 40 11.54 -6.77 -2.52
N SER A 41 10.29 -6.54 -2.24
CA SER A 41 9.44 -5.61 -2.96
C SER A 41 8.56 -4.84 -1.99
N ALA A 42 7.96 -3.75 -2.45
CA ALA A 42 7.05 -2.97 -1.65
C ALA A 42 5.86 -2.52 -2.47
N ILE A 43 4.72 -2.44 -1.81
CA ILE A 43 3.49 -1.94 -2.42
C ILE A 43 2.93 -0.80 -1.58
N LEU A 44 2.20 0.09 -2.21
CA LEU A 44 1.38 1.07 -1.53
C LEU A 44 -0.08 0.62 -1.59
N ILE A 45 -0.76 0.70 -0.46
CA ILE A 45 -2.20 0.59 -0.38
C ILE A 45 -2.73 2.03 -0.34
N PRO A 46 -3.11 2.62 -1.50
CA PRO A 46 -3.42 4.03 -1.56
C PRO A 46 -4.89 4.27 -1.23
N LEU A 47 -5.11 5.01 -0.18
CA LEU A 47 -6.44 5.47 0.22
C LEU A 47 -6.68 6.86 -0.36
N VAL A 48 -7.88 7.11 -0.83
CA VAL A 48 -8.28 8.40 -1.39
C VAL A 48 -9.74 8.67 -1.07
N VAL A 49 -10.09 9.94 -0.87
CA VAL A 49 -11.48 10.35 -0.71
C VAL A 49 -11.95 10.95 -2.04
N ILE A 50 -12.97 10.35 -2.63
CA ILE A 50 -13.59 10.81 -3.87
C ILE A 50 -15.09 10.94 -3.64
N ASN A 51 -15.63 12.13 -3.88
CA ASN A 51 -17.04 12.42 -3.67
C ASN A 51 -17.55 12.04 -2.27
N GLY A 52 -16.73 12.32 -1.25
CA GLY A 52 -17.07 12.03 0.13
C GLY A 52 -16.93 10.57 0.57
N GLU A 53 -16.44 9.70 -0.30
CA GLU A 53 -16.25 8.29 -0.02
C GLU A 53 -14.76 7.92 0.03
N LEU A 54 -14.38 7.12 1.03
CA LEU A 54 -13.04 6.57 1.12
C LEU A 54 -12.92 5.38 0.18
N LYS A 55 -11.92 5.43 -0.71
CA LYS A 55 -11.67 4.42 -1.71
C LYS A 55 -10.22 3.96 -1.69
N ILE A 56 -9.97 2.80 -2.26
CA ILE A 56 -8.63 2.25 -2.46
C ILE A 56 -8.35 2.26 -3.96
N ILE A 57 -7.15 2.73 -4.31
CA ILE A 57 -6.72 2.75 -5.71
C ILE A 57 -6.02 1.43 -6.04
N PHE A 58 -6.42 0.81 -7.12
CA PHE A 58 -5.73 -0.33 -7.73
C PHE A 58 -5.23 0.06 -9.10
N THR A 59 -4.14 -0.54 -9.52
CA THR A 59 -3.62 -0.42 -10.88
C THR A 59 -3.94 -1.69 -11.68
N ARG A 60 -4.07 -1.53 -12.97
CA ARG A 60 -4.24 -2.65 -13.89
C ARG A 60 -3.02 -2.77 -14.77
N ARG A 61 -2.42 -3.97 -14.82
CA ARG A 61 -1.30 -4.20 -15.72
C ARG A 61 -1.75 -4.01 -17.17
N SER A 62 -0.86 -3.39 -17.97
CA SER A 62 -1.11 -3.15 -19.38
C SER A 62 -1.35 -4.47 -20.13
N SER A 63 -2.32 -4.48 -21.02
CA SER A 63 -2.58 -5.60 -21.93
C SER A 63 -1.44 -5.84 -22.93
N ALA A 64 -0.52 -4.88 -23.07
CA ALA A 64 0.67 -5.03 -23.89
C ALA A 64 1.77 -5.90 -23.27
N LEU A 65 1.69 -6.18 -21.95
CA LEU A 65 2.66 -7.04 -21.26
C LEU A 65 2.35 -8.51 -21.51
N GLU A 66 3.41 -9.32 -21.68
CA GLU A 66 3.27 -10.76 -21.92
C GLU A 66 2.77 -11.53 -20.71
N ARG A 67 3.12 -11.07 -19.49
CA ARG A 67 2.73 -11.70 -18.22
C ARG A 67 1.76 -10.86 -17.45
N HIS A 68 0.77 -11.51 -16.84
CA HIS A 68 -0.19 -10.89 -15.93
C HIS A 68 -0.98 -9.73 -16.56
N GLN A 69 -1.28 -9.84 -17.86
CA GLN A 69 -2.08 -8.84 -18.57
C GLN A 69 -3.43 -8.64 -17.90
N GLY A 70 -3.84 -7.38 -17.75
CA GLY A 70 -5.14 -7.04 -17.16
C GLY A 70 -5.27 -7.34 -15.68
N GLN A 71 -4.23 -7.88 -15.03
CA GLN A 71 -4.24 -8.17 -13.60
C GLN A 71 -4.29 -6.87 -12.79
N VAL A 72 -5.20 -6.84 -11.83
CA VAL A 72 -5.35 -5.73 -10.91
C VAL A 72 -4.44 -5.95 -9.69
N SER A 73 -3.69 -4.92 -9.31
CA SER A 73 -2.79 -4.98 -8.18
C SER A 73 -2.62 -3.61 -7.53
N PHE A 74 -2.05 -3.59 -6.33
CA PHE A 74 -1.57 -2.34 -5.74
C PHE A 74 -0.34 -1.85 -6.48
N PRO A 75 -0.15 -0.52 -6.58
CA PRO A 75 1.09 0.01 -7.13
C PRO A 75 2.29 -0.40 -6.28
N GLY A 76 3.38 -0.76 -6.92
CA GLY A 76 4.59 -1.21 -6.24
C GLY A 76 5.57 -1.87 -7.17
N GLY A 77 6.67 -2.34 -6.61
CA GLY A 77 7.73 -3.00 -7.35
C GLY A 77 8.88 -3.45 -6.47
N LEU A 78 9.94 -3.88 -7.12
CA LEU A 78 11.15 -4.36 -6.45
C LEU A 78 11.88 -3.23 -5.74
N VAL A 79 12.45 -3.55 -4.58
CA VAL A 79 13.37 -2.64 -3.89
C VAL A 79 14.64 -2.51 -4.74
N GLU A 80 15.06 -1.28 -5.00
CA GLU A 80 16.27 -0.95 -5.73
C GLU A 80 17.36 -0.45 -4.79
N LEU A 81 18.61 -0.51 -5.24
CA LEU A 81 19.78 -0.10 -4.44
C LEU A 81 19.71 1.35 -3.94
N GLY A 82 19.07 2.25 -4.71
CA GLY A 82 18.91 3.64 -4.31
C GLY A 82 17.81 3.89 -3.29
N ASP A 83 16.98 2.90 -3.02
CA ASP A 83 15.86 3.04 -2.08
C ASP A 83 16.38 2.96 -0.64
N LYS A 84 16.11 3.97 0.17
CA LYS A 84 16.55 4.04 1.57
C LYS A 84 15.77 3.09 2.48
N SER A 85 14.55 2.73 2.05
CA SER A 85 13.67 1.85 2.80
C SER A 85 12.60 1.27 1.87
N PRO A 86 11.89 0.21 2.29
CA PRO A 86 10.74 -0.29 1.53
C PRO A 86 9.63 0.75 1.37
N ILE A 87 9.49 1.67 2.30
CA ILE A 87 8.54 2.79 2.18
C ILE A 87 8.90 3.64 0.97
N GLU A 88 10.17 3.98 0.81
CA GLU A 88 10.62 4.76 -0.35
C GLU A 88 10.36 4.02 -1.66
N THR A 89 10.58 2.70 -1.69
CA THR A 89 10.23 1.86 -2.84
C THR A 89 8.75 1.99 -3.20
N ALA A 90 7.88 1.83 -2.22
CA ALA A 90 6.43 1.92 -2.43
C ALA A 90 6.02 3.29 -2.97
N LEU A 91 6.59 4.36 -2.44
CA LEU A 91 6.32 5.72 -2.90
C LEU A 91 6.85 5.96 -4.31
N ARG A 92 8.09 5.55 -4.59
CA ARG A 92 8.71 5.72 -5.91
C ARG A 92 7.89 5.03 -6.99
N GLU A 93 7.59 3.75 -6.79
CA GLU A 93 6.82 2.97 -7.75
C GLU A 93 5.40 3.53 -7.94
N THR A 94 4.76 3.96 -6.86
CA THR A 94 3.42 4.57 -6.95
C THR A 94 3.46 5.86 -7.77
N CYS A 95 4.42 6.72 -7.51
CA CYS A 95 4.57 7.98 -8.27
C CYS A 95 4.80 7.73 -9.75
N GLU A 96 5.59 6.72 -10.08
CA GLU A 96 5.83 6.31 -11.47
C GLU A 96 4.58 5.76 -12.14
N GLU A 97 3.84 4.88 -11.45
CA GLU A 97 2.70 4.15 -12.03
C GLU A 97 1.44 4.99 -12.18
N ILE A 98 1.13 5.86 -11.22
CA ILE A 98 -0.09 6.68 -11.24
C ILE A 98 0.17 8.17 -11.42
N ASN A 99 1.40 8.55 -11.70
CA ASN A 99 1.81 9.90 -12.04
C ASN A 99 1.42 10.97 -11.01
N ILE A 100 1.77 10.70 -9.75
CA ILE A 100 1.62 11.65 -8.65
C ILE A 100 2.99 11.96 -8.04
N ARG A 101 3.05 13.00 -7.21
CA ARG A 101 4.27 13.41 -6.51
C ARG A 101 4.31 12.83 -5.10
N TYR A 102 5.51 12.64 -4.57
CA TYR A 102 5.70 12.23 -3.18
C TYR A 102 4.92 13.10 -2.19
N SER A 103 4.90 14.41 -2.43
CA SER A 103 4.21 15.37 -1.58
C SER A 103 2.69 15.19 -1.52
N GLN A 104 2.14 14.41 -2.44
CA GLN A 104 0.70 14.11 -2.47
C GLN A 104 0.33 12.87 -1.65
N ILE A 105 1.31 12.18 -1.10
CA ILE A 105 1.10 10.94 -0.34
C ILE A 105 1.46 11.17 1.13
N GLU A 106 0.48 10.99 2.00
CA GLU A 106 0.73 10.92 3.44
C GLU A 106 0.89 9.44 3.82
N VAL A 107 2.08 9.06 4.26
CA VAL A 107 2.32 7.68 4.73
C VAL A 107 1.68 7.50 6.08
N LEU A 108 0.77 6.53 6.19
CA LEU A 108 0.07 6.24 7.44
C LEU A 108 0.78 5.17 8.26
N GLY A 109 1.50 4.27 7.60
CA GLY A 109 2.26 3.22 8.26
C GLY A 109 2.44 2.01 7.36
N ALA A 110 2.93 0.93 7.95
CA ALA A 110 3.18 -0.31 7.25
C ALA A 110 2.44 -1.48 7.91
N LEU A 111 2.10 -2.47 7.13
CA LEU A 111 1.50 -3.71 7.59
C LEU A 111 2.56 -4.83 7.64
N HIS A 112 2.16 -6.04 8.06
CA HIS A 112 3.07 -7.18 8.07
C HIS A 112 3.59 -7.50 6.67
N THR A 113 4.86 -7.89 6.59
CA THR A 113 5.42 -8.41 5.35
C THR A 113 4.69 -9.68 4.92
N TYR A 114 4.54 -9.82 3.62
CA TYR A 114 3.86 -10.94 3.01
C TYR A 114 4.82 -11.68 2.08
N LYS A 115 4.87 -13.01 2.22
CA LYS A 115 5.66 -13.86 1.32
C LYS A 115 4.76 -14.38 0.21
N SER A 116 5.07 -14.02 -1.03
CA SER A 116 4.32 -14.53 -2.19
C SER A 116 4.82 -15.91 -2.60
N GLN A 117 3.94 -16.67 -3.24
CA GLN A 117 4.30 -17.98 -3.80
C GLN A 117 5.34 -17.86 -4.94
N SER A 118 5.44 -16.70 -5.57
CA SER A 118 6.40 -16.43 -6.64
C SER A 118 7.78 -16.00 -6.15
N GLY A 119 8.05 -16.04 -4.87
CA GLY A 119 9.38 -15.78 -4.32
C GLY A 119 9.66 -14.34 -3.93
N TYR A 120 8.63 -13.52 -3.72
CA TYR A 120 8.77 -12.14 -3.27
C TYR A 120 8.47 -11.99 -1.79
N CYS A 121 9.21 -11.12 -1.14
CA CYS A 121 8.89 -10.63 0.19
C CYS A 121 8.31 -9.23 0.02
N ILE A 122 7.03 -9.06 0.29
CA ILE A 122 6.29 -7.84 0.00
C ILE A 122 6.09 -7.03 1.27
N PHE A 123 6.51 -5.77 1.25
CA PHE A 123 6.29 -4.80 2.33
C PHE A 123 5.07 -3.93 2.00
N PRO A 124 3.93 -4.13 2.66
CA PRO A 124 2.76 -3.29 2.41
C PRO A 124 2.85 -1.98 3.19
N VAL A 125 2.72 -0.88 2.49
CA VAL A 125 2.68 0.47 3.06
C VAL A 125 1.30 1.06 2.81
N VAL A 126 0.72 1.68 3.81
CA VAL A 126 -0.58 2.36 3.67
C VAL A 126 -0.33 3.86 3.54
N GLY A 127 -0.90 4.47 2.53
CA GLY A 127 -0.78 5.90 2.27
C GLY A 127 -2.12 6.54 1.94
N PHE A 128 -2.24 7.82 2.25
CA PHE A 128 -3.40 8.63 1.91
C PHE A 128 -3.02 9.67 0.87
N ILE A 129 -3.81 9.77 -0.17
CA ILE A 129 -3.61 10.71 -1.28
C ILE A 129 -4.61 11.85 -1.20
#